data_200de1d56fd42c90aa15567dd7f008a7
#
_entry.id   200de1d56fd42c90aa15567dd7f008a7
#
_cell.length_a   1.000
_cell.length_b   1.000
_cell.length_c   1.000
_cell.angle_alpha   90.00
_cell.angle_beta   90.00
_cell.angle_gamma   90.00
#
_symmetry.space_group_name_H-M   'P 1'
#
loop_
_entity.id
_entity.type
_entity.pdbx_description
1 polymer ?
#
loop_
_entity_poly.entity_id
_entity_poly.type
_entity_poly.pdbx_seq_one_letter_code
_entity_poly.pdbx_strand_id
1 'polypeptide(L)'
;MSLPSRLAFIDVESTGAHPVRDRITEIAILRVEDGEVVARWESLVAPGQPIPPLIEEVTGISDAMVAEAPAFEALADTVAALLEGCVFVAHSARFDYGFIRNAFTRIGREFEAPVLCTVKLSRALYPEHHRHGLDALIERHGLVCAARHRAMGDVEVLWQFVRGLEAGFAP
;
A
#
# COMPACT_ATOMS: atom_id res chain seq x y z
N MET A 1 -9.91 -12.04 18.01
CA MET A 1 -10.23 -11.53 16.66
C MET A 1 -9.52 -12.41 15.65
N SER A 2 -10.23 -12.98 14.73
CA SER A 2 -9.61 -13.76 13.65
C SER A 2 -9.50 -12.89 12.39
N LEU A 3 -8.32 -12.90 11.79
CA LEU A 3 -8.09 -12.21 10.51
C LEU A 3 -8.73 -13.00 9.36
N PRO A 4 -9.12 -12.31 8.28
CA PRO A 4 -9.46 -12.99 7.03
C PRO A 4 -8.30 -13.89 6.56
N SER A 5 -8.64 -15.03 5.96
CA SER A 5 -7.63 -16.00 5.54
C SER A 5 -6.71 -15.49 4.43
N ARG A 6 -7.17 -14.54 3.63
CA ARG A 6 -6.40 -13.96 2.51
C ARG A 6 -6.38 -12.44 2.59
N LEU A 7 -5.20 -11.90 2.76
CA LEU A 7 -4.96 -10.46 2.85
C LEU A 7 -3.91 -10.06 1.81
N ALA A 8 -4.12 -8.93 1.15
CA ALA A 8 -3.11 -8.31 0.33
C ALA A 8 -2.83 -6.91 0.90
N PHE A 9 -1.66 -6.76 1.49
CA PHE A 9 -1.17 -5.47 1.97
C PHE A 9 -0.59 -4.73 0.80
N ILE A 10 -1.07 -3.52 0.55
CA ILE A 10 -0.66 -2.73 -0.60
C ILE A 10 -0.34 -1.30 -0.20
N ASP A 11 0.67 -0.76 -0.82
CA ASP A 11 0.99 0.65 -0.78
C ASP A 11 1.41 1.10 -2.17
N VAL A 12 1.02 2.32 -2.54
CA VAL A 12 1.43 2.95 -3.78
C VAL A 12 2.08 4.29 -3.49
N GLU A 13 3.10 4.62 -4.26
CA GLU A 13 3.62 5.97 -4.40
C GLU A 13 3.14 6.54 -5.73
N SER A 14 2.98 7.85 -5.79
CA SER A 14 2.35 8.50 -6.94
C SER A 14 2.94 9.88 -7.22
N THR A 15 2.56 10.47 -8.35
CA THR A 15 2.97 11.83 -8.72
C THR A 15 2.22 12.92 -7.95
N GLY A 16 1.20 12.57 -7.19
CA GLY A 16 0.40 13.50 -6.40
C GLY A 16 -0.76 12.81 -5.71
N ALA A 17 -1.66 13.60 -5.14
CA ALA A 17 -2.74 13.10 -4.29
C ALA A 17 -4.06 12.79 -5.03
N HIS A 18 -4.18 13.15 -6.30
CA HIS A 18 -5.45 13.05 -7.03
C HIS A 18 -5.49 11.79 -7.90
N PRO A 19 -6.29 10.75 -7.55
CA PRO A 19 -6.23 9.44 -8.19
C PRO A 19 -6.64 9.42 -9.68
N VAL A 20 -7.34 10.46 -10.14
CA VAL A 20 -7.71 10.59 -11.57
C VAL A 20 -6.62 11.29 -12.38
N ARG A 21 -6.03 12.37 -11.85
CA ARG A 21 -5.02 13.17 -12.55
C ARG A 21 -3.61 12.63 -12.39
N ASP A 22 -3.31 12.16 -11.20
CA ASP A 22 -1.98 11.68 -10.86
C ASP A 22 -1.81 10.21 -11.20
N ARG A 23 -0.57 9.75 -11.21
CA ARG A 23 -0.22 8.39 -11.65
C ARG A 23 0.68 7.72 -10.65
N ILE A 24 0.59 6.39 -10.59
CA ILE A 24 1.42 5.54 -9.76
C ILE A 24 2.88 5.60 -10.22
N THR A 25 3.80 5.68 -9.28
CA THR A 25 5.25 5.61 -9.49
C THR A 25 5.89 4.37 -8.87
N GLU A 26 5.27 3.79 -7.86
CA GLU A 26 5.72 2.54 -7.23
C GLU A 26 4.51 1.79 -6.67
N ILE A 27 4.56 0.46 -6.75
CA ILE A 27 3.58 -0.43 -6.11
C ILE A 27 4.33 -1.47 -5.30
N ALA A 28 3.89 -1.74 -4.08
CA ALA A 28 4.32 -2.90 -3.31
C ALA A 28 3.10 -3.69 -2.84
N ILE A 29 3.19 -5.01 -2.94
CA ILE A 29 2.14 -5.92 -2.49
C ILE A 29 2.77 -7.04 -1.68
N LEU A 30 2.22 -7.27 -0.49
CA LEU A 30 2.54 -8.41 0.35
C LEU A 30 1.28 -9.25 0.48
N ARG A 31 1.28 -10.44 -0.09
CA ARG A 31 0.14 -11.37 0.01
C ARG A 31 0.35 -12.32 1.17
N VAL A 32 -0.65 -12.40 2.03
CA VAL A 32 -0.68 -13.27 3.21
C VAL A 32 -1.86 -14.22 3.10
N GLU A 33 -1.62 -15.50 3.29
CA GLU A 33 -2.66 -16.51 3.35
C GLU A 33 -2.50 -17.32 4.63
N ASP A 34 -3.58 -17.43 5.40
CA ASP A 34 -3.62 -18.14 6.68
C ASP A 34 -2.48 -17.75 7.64
N GLY A 35 -2.17 -16.45 7.69
CA GLY A 35 -1.14 -15.91 8.56
C GLY A 35 0.30 -16.01 8.05
N GLU A 36 0.50 -16.57 6.86
CA GLU A 36 1.82 -16.74 6.25
C GLU A 36 1.99 -15.86 5.01
N VAL A 37 3.17 -15.26 4.88
CA VAL A 37 3.51 -14.49 3.68
C VAL A 37 3.77 -15.45 2.53
N VAL A 38 2.91 -15.40 1.50
CA VAL A 38 3.01 -16.27 0.32
C VAL A 38 3.58 -15.57 -0.89
N ALA A 39 3.56 -14.22 -0.92
CA ALA A 39 4.17 -13.45 -2.00
C ALA A 39 4.58 -12.07 -1.50
N ARG A 40 5.71 -11.61 -2.01
CA ARG A 40 6.27 -10.28 -1.78
C ARG A 40 6.70 -9.72 -3.14
N TRP A 41 6.10 -8.62 -3.56
CA TRP A 41 6.34 -8.07 -4.88
C TRP A 41 6.34 -6.55 -4.84
N GLU A 42 7.28 -5.94 -5.54
CA GLU A 42 7.33 -4.49 -5.72
C GLU A 42 7.82 -4.14 -7.12
N SER A 43 7.40 -3.00 -7.62
CA SER A 43 7.88 -2.46 -8.88
C SER A 43 7.76 -0.94 -8.91
N LEU A 44 8.78 -0.29 -9.46
CA LEU A 44 8.62 1.06 -9.98
C LEU A 44 7.68 1.01 -11.20
N VAL A 45 6.96 2.09 -11.42
CA VAL A 45 5.99 2.21 -12.50
C VAL A 45 6.26 3.52 -13.25
N ALA A 46 6.34 3.46 -14.57
CA ALA A 46 6.44 4.67 -15.39
C ALA A 46 5.10 5.42 -15.35
N PRO A 47 5.05 6.62 -14.77
CA PRO A 47 3.77 7.32 -14.60
C PRO A 47 3.27 8.02 -15.87
N GLY A 48 4.13 8.22 -16.86
CA GLY A 48 3.78 8.95 -18.09
C GLY A 48 3.59 10.44 -17.90
N GLN A 49 4.02 10.99 -16.76
CA GLN A 49 3.98 12.41 -16.43
C GLN A 49 5.13 12.75 -15.48
N PRO A 50 5.54 14.03 -15.38
CA PRO A 50 6.63 14.43 -14.49
C PRO A 50 6.28 14.21 -13.02
N ILE A 51 7.30 13.87 -12.23
CA ILE A 51 7.20 13.80 -10.78
C ILE A 51 7.49 15.20 -10.21
N PRO A 52 6.55 15.80 -9.46
CA PRO A 52 6.81 17.12 -8.83
C PRO A 52 7.98 17.05 -7.85
N PRO A 53 8.82 18.10 -7.77
CA PRO A 53 9.98 18.13 -6.87
C PRO A 53 9.68 17.81 -5.41
N LEU A 54 8.55 18.27 -4.89
CA LEU A 54 8.13 17.97 -3.51
C LEU A 54 7.83 16.47 -3.31
N ILE A 55 7.26 15.84 -4.32
CA ILE A 55 6.96 14.40 -4.27
C ILE A 55 8.27 13.59 -4.34
N GLU A 56 9.20 13.99 -5.20
CA GLU A 56 10.53 13.37 -5.26
C GLU A 56 11.26 13.49 -3.91
N GLU A 57 11.19 14.65 -3.27
CA GLU A 57 11.81 14.86 -1.96
C GLU A 57 11.24 13.92 -0.90
N VAL A 58 9.92 13.70 -0.89
CA VAL A 58 9.26 12.83 0.09
C VAL A 58 9.53 11.35 -0.19
N THR A 59 9.40 10.92 -1.44
CA THR A 59 9.46 9.49 -1.82
C THR A 59 10.86 9.01 -2.17
N GLY A 60 11.74 9.92 -2.58
CA GLY A 60 13.04 9.58 -3.14
C GLY A 60 12.97 9.00 -4.55
N ILE A 61 11.79 9.04 -5.19
CA ILE A 61 11.60 8.52 -6.56
C ILE A 61 11.68 9.68 -7.54
N SER A 62 12.70 9.62 -8.42
CA SER A 62 12.96 10.63 -9.44
C SER A 62 12.40 10.24 -10.80
N ASP A 63 12.28 11.22 -11.71
CA ASP A 63 11.93 10.97 -13.10
C ASP A 63 12.92 9.98 -13.75
N ALA A 64 14.19 10.08 -13.44
CA ALA A 64 15.23 9.19 -13.96
C ALA A 64 15.01 7.73 -13.54
N MET A 65 14.57 7.50 -12.29
CA MET A 65 14.32 6.15 -11.77
C MET A 65 13.16 5.46 -12.47
N VAL A 66 12.13 6.20 -12.88
CA VAL A 66 10.93 5.64 -13.52
C VAL A 66 10.98 5.70 -15.06
N ALA A 67 12.00 6.33 -15.63
CA ALA A 67 12.13 6.49 -17.09
C ALA A 67 12.16 5.15 -17.84
N GLU A 68 12.80 4.14 -17.25
CA GLU A 68 12.94 2.79 -17.81
C GLU A 68 11.99 1.77 -17.12
N ALA A 69 11.14 2.24 -16.22
CA ALA A 69 10.20 1.36 -15.52
C ALA A 69 9.06 0.93 -16.45
N PRO A 70 8.43 -0.23 -16.19
CA PRO A 70 7.25 -0.64 -16.94
C PRO A 70 6.07 0.28 -16.65
N ALA A 71 5.20 0.47 -17.64
CA ALA A 71 3.91 1.10 -17.45
C ALA A 71 2.98 0.16 -16.66
N PHE A 72 1.95 0.69 -16.02
CA PHE A 72 0.99 -0.12 -15.27
C PHE A 72 0.37 -1.23 -16.10
N GLU A 73 0.07 -0.97 -17.37
CA GLU A 73 -0.51 -1.97 -18.29
C GLU A 73 0.33 -3.26 -18.36
N ALA A 74 1.66 -3.13 -18.35
CA ALA A 74 2.57 -4.28 -18.36
C ALA A 74 2.56 -5.06 -17.04
N LEU A 75 2.18 -4.42 -15.93
CA LEU A 75 2.13 -5.00 -14.59
C LEU A 75 0.74 -5.48 -14.18
N ALA A 76 -0.29 -5.12 -14.94
CA ALA A 76 -1.68 -5.29 -14.55
C ALA A 76 -2.06 -6.74 -14.22
N ASP A 77 -1.61 -7.71 -15.02
CA ASP A 77 -1.91 -9.13 -14.76
C ASP A 77 -1.27 -9.62 -13.46
N THR A 78 -0.04 -9.21 -13.19
CA THR A 78 0.66 -9.55 -11.94
C THR A 78 -0.05 -8.94 -10.73
N VAL A 79 -0.41 -7.66 -10.81
CA VAL A 79 -1.14 -6.96 -9.75
C VAL A 79 -2.50 -7.62 -9.51
N ALA A 80 -3.25 -7.90 -10.56
CA ALA A 80 -4.56 -8.56 -10.47
C ALA A 80 -4.44 -9.94 -9.80
N ALA A 81 -3.46 -10.74 -10.18
CA ALA A 81 -3.25 -12.07 -9.61
C ALA A 81 -2.88 -12.01 -8.12
N LEU A 82 -2.03 -11.06 -7.72
CA LEU A 82 -1.64 -10.87 -6.32
C LEU A 82 -2.80 -10.41 -5.43
N LEU A 83 -3.74 -9.67 -5.98
CA LEU A 83 -4.90 -9.12 -5.25
C LEU A 83 -6.11 -10.05 -5.30
N GLU A 84 -6.13 -11.04 -6.19
CA GLU A 84 -7.29 -11.91 -6.40
C GLU A 84 -7.69 -12.67 -5.13
N GLY A 85 -8.97 -12.55 -4.77
CA GLY A 85 -9.56 -13.27 -3.63
C GLY A 85 -9.10 -12.74 -2.26
N CYS A 86 -8.39 -11.63 -2.21
CA CYS A 86 -7.88 -11.04 -0.97
C CYS A 86 -8.72 -9.86 -0.51
N VAL A 87 -8.70 -9.62 0.80
CA VAL A 87 -9.06 -8.31 1.35
C VAL A 87 -7.89 -7.35 1.05
N PHE A 88 -8.20 -6.22 0.44
CA PHE A 88 -7.27 -5.14 0.15
C PHE A 88 -6.97 -4.36 1.43
N VAL A 89 -5.75 -4.43 1.93
CA VAL A 89 -5.35 -3.79 3.19
C VAL A 89 -4.37 -2.66 2.91
N ALA A 90 -4.71 -1.45 3.32
CA ALA A 90 -3.85 -0.29 3.13
C ALA A 90 -4.06 0.74 4.25
N HIS A 91 -3.08 1.62 4.41
CA HIS A 91 -3.12 2.71 5.38
C HIS A 91 -3.68 3.97 4.71
N SER A 92 -4.85 4.43 5.11
CA SER A 92 -5.69 5.36 4.35
C SER A 92 -6.11 4.73 3.01
N ALA A 93 -6.74 3.58 3.09
CA ALA A 93 -6.99 2.67 1.96
C ALA A 93 -7.73 3.32 0.78
N ARG A 94 -8.52 4.37 1.02
CA ARG A 94 -9.18 5.12 -0.04
C ARG A 94 -8.20 5.68 -1.06
N PHE A 95 -7.01 6.09 -0.62
CA PHE A 95 -5.95 6.61 -1.49
C PHE A 95 -5.43 5.49 -2.41
N ASP A 96 -4.90 4.43 -1.84
CA ASP A 96 -4.29 3.33 -2.61
C ASP A 96 -5.30 2.61 -3.49
N TYR A 97 -6.48 2.33 -2.95
CA TYR A 97 -7.57 1.70 -3.69
C TYR A 97 -8.00 2.57 -4.88
N GLY A 98 -8.11 3.89 -4.70
CA GLY A 98 -8.45 4.83 -5.76
C GLY A 98 -7.41 4.82 -6.88
N PHE A 99 -6.12 4.82 -6.56
CA PHE A 99 -5.06 4.75 -7.57
C PHE A 99 -5.05 3.44 -8.34
N ILE A 100 -5.19 2.31 -7.65
CA ILE A 100 -5.24 0.99 -8.29
C ILE A 100 -6.48 0.86 -9.18
N ARG A 101 -7.65 1.23 -8.68
CA ARG A 101 -8.90 1.19 -9.44
C ARG A 101 -8.82 2.03 -10.70
N ASN A 102 -8.35 3.27 -10.59
CA ASN A 102 -8.21 4.16 -11.74
C ASN A 102 -7.17 3.66 -12.75
N ALA A 103 -6.08 3.06 -12.28
CA ALA A 103 -5.07 2.47 -13.16
C ALA A 103 -5.67 1.33 -14.00
N PHE A 104 -6.46 0.44 -13.40
CA PHE A 104 -7.19 -0.59 -14.14
C PHE A 104 -8.23 -0.02 -15.09
N THR A 105 -9.00 0.97 -14.66
CA THR A 105 -10.02 1.61 -15.50
C THR A 105 -9.42 2.20 -16.78
N ARG A 106 -8.22 2.82 -16.68
CA ARG A 106 -7.54 3.40 -17.86
C ARG A 106 -7.15 2.37 -18.92
N ILE A 107 -6.97 1.13 -18.54
CA ILE A 107 -6.68 0.03 -19.48
C ILE A 107 -7.91 -0.81 -19.81
N GLY A 108 -9.11 -0.30 -19.48
CA GLY A 108 -10.37 -0.97 -19.80
C GLY A 108 -10.71 -2.16 -18.91
N ARG A 109 -10.15 -2.24 -17.71
CA ARG A 109 -10.39 -3.32 -16.75
C ARG A 109 -11.09 -2.80 -15.50
N GLU A 110 -11.97 -3.61 -14.94
CA GLU A 110 -12.61 -3.34 -13.66
C GLU A 110 -11.80 -3.98 -12.53
N PHE A 111 -11.75 -3.29 -11.39
CA PHE A 111 -11.14 -3.81 -10.18
C PHE A 111 -12.03 -3.50 -8.99
N GLU A 112 -12.38 -4.53 -8.24
CA GLU A 112 -13.10 -4.42 -6.98
C GLU A 112 -12.55 -5.44 -5.97
N ALA A 113 -12.49 -5.05 -4.70
CA ALA A 113 -12.11 -5.91 -3.60
C ALA A 113 -12.71 -5.41 -2.30
N PRO A 114 -12.96 -6.28 -1.32
CA PRO A 114 -13.25 -5.82 0.03
C PRO A 114 -12.03 -5.10 0.59
N VAL A 115 -12.24 -4.04 1.37
CA VAL A 115 -11.18 -3.14 1.83
C VAL A 115 -11.11 -3.11 3.35
N LEU A 116 -9.90 -3.22 3.89
CA LEU A 116 -9.59 -2.97 5.29
C LEU A 116 -8.63 -1.77 5.37
N CYS A 117 -9.09 -0.68 5.96
CA CYS A 117 -8.28 0.52 6.19
C CYS A 117 -7.63 0.46 7.57
N THR A 118 -6.30 0.40 7.64
CA THR A 118 -5.59 0.30 8.92
C THR A 118 -5.64 1.58 9.75
N VAL A 119 -5.88 2.75 9.14
CA VAL A 119 -6.17 3.99 9.90
C VAL A 119 -7.48 3.85 10.67
N LYS A 120 -8.53 3.39 9.99
CA LYS A 120 -9.85 3.19 10.63
C LYS A 120 -9.77 2.12 11.70
N LEU A 121 -9.04 1.04 11.44
CA LEU A 121 -8.82 -0.04 12.39
C LEU A 121 -8.09 0.48 13.64
N SER A 122 -7.02 1.24 13.46
CA SER A 122 -6.29 1.85 14.57
C SER A 122 -7.16 2.79 15.39
N ARG A 123 -7.98 3.62 14.75
CA ARG A 123 -8.92 4.52 15.44
C ARG A 123 -9.97 3.75 16.27
N ALA A 124 -10.43 2.64 15.75
CA ALA A 124 -11.43 1.82 16.42
C ALA A 124 -10.87 1.09 17.64
N LEU A 125 -9.63 0.60 17.54
CA LEU A 125 -8.99 -0.20 18.58
C LEU A 125 -8.28 0.66 19.66
N TYR A 126 -7.82 1.85 19.27
CA TYR A 126 -7.06 2.74 20.15
C TYR A 126 -7.65 4.16 20.13
N PRO A 127 -8.92 4.32 20.51
CA PRO A 127 -9.62 5.62 20.42
C PRO A 127 -9.05 6.70 21.36
N GLU A 128 -8.28 6.30 22.36
CA GLU A 128 -7.60 7.21 23.30
C GLU A 128 -6.44 7.97 22.65
N HIS A 129 -5.93 7.50 21.52
CA HIS A 129 -4.86 8.18 20.78
C HIS A 129 -5.42 9.15 19.74
N HIS A 130 -4.73 10.27 19.53
CA HIS A 130 -5.13 11.28 18.55
C HIS A 130 -4.49 11.10 17.19
N ARG A 131 -3.32 10.43 17.13
CA ARG A 131 -2.57 10.21 15.89
C ARG A 131 -2.65 8.76 15.48
N HIS A 132 -3.00 8.53 14.20
CA HIS A 132 -3.12 7.21 13.60
C HIS A 132 -2.40 7.09 12.26
N GLY A 133 -1.53 8.06 11.93
CA GLY A 133 -0.63 7.96 10.78
C GLY A 133 0.37 6.83 10.97
N LEU A 134 1.01 6.41 9.88
CA LEU A 134 1.92 5.26 9.92
C LEU A 134 3.08 5.47 10.91
N ASP A 135 3.64 6.68 10.96
CA ASP A 135 4.71 7.01 11.91
C ASP A 135 4.26 6.86 13.36
N ALA A 136 2.99 7.23 13.64
CA ALA A 136 2.42 7.06 14.98
C ALA A 136 2.26 5.58 15.36
N LEU A 137 1.89 4.73 14.40
CA LEU A 137 1.80 3.28 14.61
C LEU A 137 3.17 2.67 14.85
N ILE A 138 4.17 3.08 14.07
CA ILE A 138 5.56 2.63 14.23
C ILE A 138 6.05 2.94 15.65
N GLU A 139 5.89 4.19 16.06
CA GLU A 139 6.33 4.64 17.40
C GLU A 139 5.58 3.91 18.53
N ARG A 140 4.25 3.85 18.43
CA ARG A 140 3.38 3.27 19.47
C ARG A 140 3.61 1.78 19.68
N HIS A 141 3.78 1.03 18.62
CA HIS A 141 3.85 -0.42 18.66
C HIS A 141 5.26 -0.98 18.46
N GLY A 142 6.27 -0.10 18.39
CA GLY A 142 7.66 -0.52 18.20
C GLY A 142 7.88 -1.27 16.88
N LEU A 143 7.23 -0.83 15.79
CA LEU A 143 7.35 -1.49 14.50
C LEU A 143 8.65 -1.11 13.79
N VAL A 144 9.15 -2.01 12.94
CA VAL A 144 10.38 -1.80 12.19
C VAL A 144 10.05 -1.33 10.78
N CYS A 145 10.61 -0.19 10.37
CA CYS A 145 10.47 0.33 9.02
C CYS A 145 11.84 0.55 8.39
N ALA A 146 12.17 -0.21 7.35
CA ALA A 146 13.46 -0.12 6.66
C ALA A 146 13.56 1.14 5.78
N ALA A 147 12.44 1.55 5.16
CA ALA A 147 12.42 2.70 4.26
C ALA A 147 11.02 3.34 4.25
N ARG A 148 10.85 4.38 5.05
CA ARG A 148 9.61 5.18 5.09
C ARG A 148 9.41 5.92 3.76
N HIS A 149 8.16 6.00 3.30
CA HIS A 149 7.76 6.58 2.01
C HIS A 149 8.30 5.84 0.78
N ARG A 150 8.78 4.60 0.96
CA ARG A 150 8.96 3.62 -0.09
C ARG A 150 7.95 2.51 0.14
N ALA A 151 7.26 2.10 -0.93
CA ALA A 151 6.06 1.29 -0.84
C ALA A 151 6.24 -0.01 -0.05
N MET A 152 7.28 -0.79 -0.30
CA MET A 152 7.49 -2.05 0.42
C MET A 152 7.81 -1.84 1.91
N GLY A 153 8.58 -0.80 2.25
CA GLY A 153 8.84 -0.47 3.65
C GLY A 153 7.55 -0.19 4.43
N ASP A 154 6.66 0.58 3.83
CA ASP A 154 5.37 0.92 4.43
C ASP A 154 4.43 -0.30 4.51
N VAL A 155 4.40 -1.15 3.50
CA VAL A 155 3.62 -2.40 3.49
C VAL A 155 4.05 -3.35 4.61
N GLU A 156 5.34 -3.51 4.83
CA GLU A 156 5.86 -4.37 5.89
C GLU A 156 5.45 -3.90 7.28
N VAL A 157 5.39 -2.60 7.48
CA VAL A 157 4.88 -2.01 8.72
C VAL A 157 3.42 -2.37 8.93
N LEU A 158 2.59 -2.31 7.89
CA LEU A 158 1.17 -2.68 7.97
C LEU A 158 0.99 -4.15 8.36
N TRP A 159 1.78 -5.03 7.78
CA TRP A 159 1.73 -6.46 8.14
C TRP A 159 2.13 -6.67 9.60
N GLN A 160 3.19 -6.03 10.06
CA GLN A 160 3.60 -6.09 11.47
C GLN A 160 2.47 -5.61 12.40
N PHE A 161 1.82 -4.51 12.04
CA PHE A 161 0.70 -3.96 12.82
C PHE A 161 -0.46 -4.95 12.91
N VAL A 162 -0.94 -5.44 11.78
CA VAL A 162 -2.11 -6.34 11.73
C VAL A 162 -1.80 -7.69 12.40
N ARG A 163 -0.62 -8.26 12.15
CA ARG A 163 -0.17 -9.48 12.81
C ARG A 163 -0.07 -9.31 14.32
N GLY A 164 0.43 -8.17 14.76
CA GLY A 164 0.53 -7.84 16.18
C GLY A 164 -0.82 -7.72 16.87
N LEU A 165 -1.86 -7.27 16.18
CA LEU A 165 -3.22 -7.22 16.72
C LEU A 165 -3.78 -8.62 17.02
N GLU A 166 -3.48 -9.60 16.20
CA GLU A 166 -3.92 -10.98 16.39
C GLU A 166 -3.15 -11.66 17.52
N ALA A 167 -1.83 -11.49 17.56
CA ALA A 167 -0.95 -12.05 18.58
C ALA A 167 -1.00 -11.31 19.92
N GLY A 168 -1.53 -10.08 19.93
CA GLY A 168 -1.38 -9.12 21.03
C GLY A 168 -0.03 -8.41 21.00
N PHE A 169 -0.04 -7.09 21.16
CA PHE A 169 1.20 -6.34 21.38
C PHE A 169 1.63 -6.50 22.84
N ALA A 170 2.93 -6.55 23.07
CA ALA A 170 3.47 -6.54 24.41
C ALA A 170 3.02 -5.26 25.16
N PRO A 171 2.67 -5.35 26.43
CA PRO A 171 2.28 -4.20 27.23
C PRO A 171 3.40 -3.17 27.38
#